data_6bfe3aad84f918160eca5041897a2137
#
_entry.id   6bfe3aad84f918160eca5041897a2137
#
_cell.length_a   1.000
_cell.length_b   1.000
_cell.length_c   1.000
_cell.angle_alpha   90.00
_cell.angle_beta   90.00
_cell.angle_gamma   90.00
#
_symmetry.space_group_name_H-M   'P 1'
#
loop_
_entity.id
_entity.type
_entity.pdbx_description
1 polymer ?
#
loop_
_entity_poly.entity_id
_entity_poly.type
_entity_poly.pdbx_seq_one_letter_code
_entity_poly.pdbx_strand_id
1 'polypeptide(L)'
;MNTYEAKTEEEALNCACQDLGITPEEFHYEVVEVHKGLFSKKVVIAGWCESMVEEYVGQFVEKTLSSLGFETQTTVFKQDDRIYCNVETSNNSVVIGKNGVILRALNFITKSAVNTQFKQRI
;
A
#
# COMPACT_ATOMS: atom_id res chain seq x y z
N MET A 1 2.78 -2.45 5.64
CA MET A 1 1.84 -3.38 6.30
C MET A 1 1.79 -3.10 7.79
N ASN A 2 0.63 -3.29 8.39
CA ASN A 2 0.47 -3.16 9.83
C ASN A 2 0.45 -4.53 10.48
N THR A 3 0.98 -4.60 11.70
CA THR A 3 0.97 -5.83 12.49
C THR A 3 0.04 -5.68 13.69
N TYR A 4 -0.65 -6.76 14.03
CA TYR A 4 -1.58 -6.81 15.16
C TYR A 4 -1.36 -8.09 15.94
N GLU A 5 -1.47 -7.99 17.25
CA GLU A 5 -1.20 -9.06 18.18
C GLU A 5 -2.39 -9.26 19.12
N ALA A 6 -2.78 -10.50 19.31
CA ALA A 6 -3.83 -10.88 20.25
C ALA A 6 -3.67 -12.34 20.66
N LYS A 7 -4.55 -12.83 21.53
CA LYS A 7 -4.53 -14.23 21.99
C LYS A 7 -4.97 -15.20 20.90
N THR A 8 -5.85 -14.76 20.01
CA THR A 8 -6.35 -15.56 18.87
C THR A 8 -6.26 -14.77 17.58
N GLU A 9 -6.28 -15.48 16.46
CA GLU A 9 -6.31 -14.86 15.14
C GLU A 9 -7.55 -13.98 14.97
N GLU A 10 -8.71 -14.44 15.43
CA GLU A 10 -9.96 -13.69 15.35
C GLU A 10 -9.89 -12.38 16.13
N GLU A 11 -9.34 -12.40 17.34
CA GLU A 11 -9.15 -11.19 18.14
C GLU A 11 -8.16 -10.22 17.48
N ALA A 12 -7.08 -10.73 16.90
CA ALA A 12 -6.11 -9.92 16.17
C ALA A 12 -6.75 -9.26 14.94
N LEU A 13 -7.56 -10.00 14.20
CA LEU A 13 -8.31 -9.48 13.07
C LEU A 13 -9.30 -8.39 13.51
N ASN A 14 -10.01 -8.59 14.60
CA ASN A 14 -10.92 -7.59 15.13
C ASN A 14 -10.19 -6.31 15.54
N CYS A 15 -9.01 -6.43 16.16
CA CYS A 15 -8.18 -5.27 16.49
C CYS A 15 -7.79 -4.49 15.22
N ALA A 16 -7.40 -5.19 14.18
CA ALA A 16 -7.05 -4.56 12.90
C ALA A 16 -8.23 -3.82 12.29
N CYS A 17 -9.40 -4.45 12.28
CA CYS A 17 -10.62 -3.86 11.72
C CYS A 17 -11.06 -2.62 12.49
N GLN A 18 -10.96 -2.63 13.81
CA GLN A 18 -11.30 -1.46 14.63
C GLN A 18 -10.31 -0.32 14.42
N ASP A 19 -9.02 -0.63 14.34
CA ASP A 19 -7.97 0.37 14.14
C ASP A 19 -8.09 1.05 12.77
N LEU A 20 -8.38 0.27 11.73
CA LEU A 20 -8.45 0.75 10.35
C LEU A 20 -9.86 1.20 9.92
N GLY A 21 -10.87 0.92 10.74
CA GLY A 21 -12.26 1.26 10.41
C GLY A 21 -12.82 0.50 9.22
N ILE A 22 -12.46 -0.78 9.08
CA ILE A 22 -12.84 -1.63 7.96
C ILE A 22 -13.52 -2.92 8.43
N THR A 23 -14.12 -3.65 7.48
CA THR A 23 -14.66 -4.98 7.72
C THR A 23 -13.57 -6.05 7.58
N PRO A 24 -13.77 -7.25 8.17
CA PRO A 24 -12.78 -8.33 8.03
C PRO A 24 -12.48 -8.73 6.59
N GLU A 25 -13.46 -8.64 5.70
CA GLU A 25 -13.29 -8.99 4.28
C GLU A 25 -12.39 -7.99 3.54
N GLU A 26 -12.27 -6.77 4.04
CA GLU A 26 -11.43 -5.72 3.45
C GLU A 26 -9.96 -5.81 3.86
N PHE A 27 -9.66 -6.63 4.88
CA PHE A 27 -8.30 -6.76 5.41
C PHE A 27 -7.62 -8.01 4.85
N HIS A 28 -6.55 -7.79 4.11
CA HIS A 28 -5.69 -8.85 3.57
C HIS A 28 -4.56 -9.09 4.54
N TYR A 29 -4.46 -10.28 5.12
CA TYR A 29 -3.46 -10.56 6.13
C TYR A 29 -2.91 -11.97 6.05
N GLU A 30 -1.77 -12.18 6.70
CA GLU A 30 -1.20 -13.50 6.95
C GLU A 30 -0.75 -13.58 8.39
N VAL A 31 -0.79 -14.79 8.94
CA VAL A 31 -0.30 -15.06 10.30
C VAL A 31 1.21 -15.18 10.23
N VAL A 32 1.92 -14.30 10.94
CA VAL A 32 3.39 -14.25 10.90
C VAL A 32 4.02 -14.93 12.12
N GLU A 33 3.30 -15.05 13.22
CA GLU A 33 3.81 -15.68 14.44
C GLU A 33 2.66 -16.27 15.24
N VAL A 34 2.86 -17.49 15.75
CA VAL A 34 1.95 -18.15 16.67
C VAL A 34 2.75 -18.66 17.87
N HIS A 35 2.45 -18.18 19.05
CA HIS A 35 3.03 -18.60 20.31
C HIS A 35 2.00 -19.35 21.13
N LYS A 36 2.28 -20.62 21.46
CA LYS A 36 1.43 -21.43 22.34
C LYS A 36 2.24 -21.78 23.59
N GLY A 37 2.07 -20.99 24.66
CA GLY A 37 2.63 -21.30 25.96
C GLY A 37 1.59 -21.97 26.87
N LEU A 38 2.04 -22.52 28.01
CA LEU A 38 1.15 -23.14 29.00
C LEU A 38 0.18 -22.14 29.60
N PHE A 39 0.57 -20.88 29.69
CA PHE A 39 -0.20 -19.81 30.34
C PHE A 39 -0.47 -18.61 29.45
N SER A 40 0.06 -18.60 28.23
CA SER A 40 -0.16 -17.49 27.29
C SER A 40 -0.21 -17.98 25.86
N LYS A 41 -1.15 -17.43 25.11
CA LYS A 41 -1.25 -17.60 23.65
C LYS A 41 -1.05 -16.25 23.00
N LYS A 42 -0.29 -16.22 21.91
CA LYS A 42 -0.01 -15.00 21.17
C LYS A 42 -0.08 -15.31 19.68
N VAL A 43 -0.90 -14.58 18.96
CA VAL A 43 -0.97 -14.66 17.52
C VAL A 43 -0.68 -13.27 16.96
N VAL A 44 0.27 -13.18 16.05
CA VAL A 44 0.61 -11.95 15.36
C VAL A 44 0.23 -12.09 13.89
N ILE A 45 -0.54 -11.15 13.39
CA ILE A 45 -0.91 -11.06 11.98
C ILE A 45 -0.31 -9.79 11.37
N ALA A 46 0.03 -9.85 10.10
CA ALA A 46 0.48 -8.70 9.33
C ALA A 46 -0.38 -8.58 8.08
N GLY A 47 -0.86 -7.38 7.80
CA GLY A 47 -1.76 -7.21 6.68
C GLY A 47 -1.96 -5.76 6.27
N TRP A 48 -2.86 -5.57 5.29
CA TRP A 48 -3.15 -4.28 4.68
C TRP A 48 -4.59 -4.24 4.17
N CYS A 49 -5.08 -3.03 3.91
CA CYS A 49 -6.32 -2.80 3.19
C CYS A 49 -6.05 -1.94 1.95
N GLU A 50 -7.04 -1.85 1.07
CA GLU A 50 -6.89 -1.14 -0.21
C GLU A 50 -6.54 0.34 -0.03
N SER A 51 -7.09 1.00 0.99
CA SER A 51 -6.77 2.40 1.27
C SER A 51 -5.29 2.60 1.60
N MET A 52 -4.66 1.64 2.26
CA MET A 52 -3.22 1.69 2.54
C MET A 52 -2.38 1.61 1.25
N VAL A 53 -2.81 0.77 0.30
CA VAL A 53 -2.15 0.64 -1.00
C VAL A 53 -2.27 1.93 -1.79
N GLU A 54 -3.47 2.51 -1.85
CA GLU A 54 -3.72 3.78 -2.54
C GLU A 54 -2.88 4.91 -1.96
N GLU A 55 -2.84 5.03 -0.66
CA GLU A 55 -2.02 6.04 0.03
C GLU A 55 -0.53 5.84 -0.27
N TYR A 56 -0.07 4.61 -0.21
CA TYR A 56 1.33 4.29 -0.51
C TYR A 56 1.70 4.67 -1.95
N VAL A 57 0.85 4.33 -2.93
CA VAL A 57 1.08 4.68 -4.33
C VAL A 57 1.20 6.19 -4.52
N GLY A 58 0.27 6.95 -3.95
CA GLY A 58 0.28 8.41 -4.03
C GLY A 58 1.54 9.01 -3.43
N GLN A 59 1.91 8.59 -2.23
CA GLN A 59 3.10 9.08 -1.54
C GLN A 59 4.38 8.68 -2.27
N PHE A 60 4.45 7.46 -2.78
CA PHE A 60 5.62 6.98 -3.51
C PHE A 60 5.86 7.80 -4.78
N VAL A 61 4.81 8.00 -5.58
CA VAL A 61 4.91 8.76 -6.82
C VAL A 61 5.26 10.22 -6.54
N GLU A 62 4.59 10.84 -5.59
CA GLU A 62 4.84 12.23 -5.21
C GLU A 62 6.27 12.44 -4.69
N LYS A 63 6.72 11.56 -3.81
CA LYS A 63 8.07 11.61 -3.26
C LYS A 63 9.13 11.41 -4.34
N THR A 64 8.91 10.47 -5.26
CA THR A 64 9.84 10.20 -6.36
C THR A 64 9.98 11.42 -7.27
N LEU A 65 8.87 12.01 -7.67
CA LEU A 65 8.88 13.19 -8.53
C LEU A 65 9.44 14.42 -7.83
N SER A 66 9.15 14.59 -6.54
CA SER A 66 9.74 15.68 -5.74
C SER A 66 11.25 15.55 -5.63
N SER A 67 11.76 14.32 -5.53
CA SER A 67 13.21 14.06 -5.52
C SER A 67 13.87 14.43 -6.84
N LEU A 68 13.12 14.43 -7.94
CA LEU A 68 13.59 14.86 -9.26
C LEU A 68 13.42 16.36 -9.49
N GLY A 69 12.91 17.10 -8.51
CA GLY A 69 12.75 18.56 -8.58
C GLY A 69 11.41 19.02 -9.13
N PHE A 70 10.40 18.15 -9.21
CA PHE A 70 9.06 18.51 -9.69
C PHE A 70 8.14 18.83 -8.53
N GLU A 71 7.41 19.94 -8.60
CA GLU A 71 6.27 20.17 -7.73
C GLU A 71 5.12 19.28 -8.23
N THR A 72 4.62 18.40 -7.36
CA THR A 72 3.71 17.35 -7.76
C THR A 72 2.52 17.27 -6.81
N GLN A 73 1.33 17.13 -7.39
CA GLN A 73 0.11 16.75 -6.66
C GLN A 73 -0.40 15.44 -7.25
N THR A 74 -0.77 14.53 -6.38
CA THR A 74 -1.27 13.22 -6.80
C THR A 74 -2.68 12.99 -6.27
N THR A 75 -3.51 12.34 -7.10
CA THR A 75 -4.82 11.83 -6.71
C THR A 75 -4.87 10.36 -7.06
N VAL A 76 -5.14 9.51 -6.08
CA VAL A 76 -5.15 8.06 -6.27
C VAL A 76 -6.56 7.54 -6.06
N PHE A 77 -7.02 6.67 -6.95
CA PHE A 77 -8.31 6.00 -6.84
C PHE A 77 -8.26 4.61 -7.46
N LYS A 78 -9.18 3.75 -7.03
CA LYS A 78 -9.30 2.38 -7.55
C LYS A 78 -10.55 2.27 -8.40
N GLN A 79 -10.42 1.65 -9.58
CA GLN A 79 -11.53 1.38 -10.49
C GLN A 79 -11.22 0.10 -11.26
N ASP A 80 -12.19 -0.83 -11.32
CA ASP A 80 -12.09 -2.09 -12.07
C ASP A 80 -10.82 -2.89 -11.75
N ASP A 81 -10.51 -3.06 -10.46
CA ASP A 81 -9.32 -3.76 -9.94
C ASP A 81 -7.99 -3.12 -10.33
N ARG A 82 -8.02 -1.88 -10.81
CA ARG A 82 -6.81 -1.11 -11.13
C ARG A 82 -6.71 0.12 -10.26
N ILE A 83 -5.49 0.45 -9.89
CA ILE A 83 -5.20 1.68 -9.16
C ILE A 83 -4.73 2.73 -10.16
N TYR A 84 -5.43 3.86 -10.16
CA TYR A 84 -5.10 5.01 -11.00
C TYR A 84 -4.49 6.10 -10.14
N CYS A 85 -3.38 6.62 -10.58
CA CYS A 85 -2.73 7.74 -9.94
C CYS A 85 -2.67 8.91 -10.93
N ASN A 86 -3.47 9.94 -10.67
CA ASN A 86 -3.43 11.16 -11.45
C ASN A 86 -2.33 12.07 -10.89
N VAL A 87 -1.43 12.46 -11.74
CA VAL A 87 -0.26 13.27 -11.38
C VAL A 87 -0.36 14.62 -12.06
N GLU A 88 -0.34 15.69 -11.25
CA GLU A 88 -0.25 17.07 -11.75
C GLU A 88 1.10 17.64 -11.34
N THR A 89 1.88 18.08 -12.32
CA THR A 89 3.18 18.68 -12.08
C THR A 89 3.29 20.04 -12.76
N SER A 90 4.29 20.81 -12.34
CA SER A 90 4.62 22.10 -12.97
C SER A 90 5.13 21.95 -14.41
N ASN A 91 5.58 20.75 -14.79
CA ASN A 91 6.11 20.49 -16.13
C ASN A 91 5.81 19.04 -16.58
N ASN A 92 4.59 18.82 -17.05
CA ASN A 92 4.13 17.50 -17.50
C ASN A 92 4.95 16.94 -18.67
N SER A 93 5.43 17.81 -19.58
CA SER A 93 6.21 17.38 -20.75
C SER A 93 7.51 16.70 -20.34
N VAL A 94 8.17 17.20 -19.29
CA VAL A 94 9.41 16.61 -18.77
C VAL A 94 9.13 15.31 -18.06
N VAL A 95 8.07 15.25 -17.23
CA VAL A 95 7.70 14.04 -16.49
C VAL A 95 7.32 12.90 -17.43
N ILE A 96 6.57 13.16 -18.49
CA ILE A 96 6.22 12.16 -19.48
C ILE A 96 7.47 11.69 -20.23
N GLY A 97 8.38 12.62 -20.55
CA GLY A 97 9.58 12.33 -21.29
C GLY A 97 9.31 12.04 -22.77
N LYS A 98 10.38 11.82 -23.53
CA LYS A 98 10.28 11.50 -24.94
C LYS A 98 9.68 10.10 -25.11
N ASN A 99 8.62 9.98 -25.90
CA ASN A 99 7.92 8.72 -26.15
C ASN A 99 7.39 8.06 -24.86
N GLY A 100 7.15 8.84 -23.79
CA GLY A 100 6.63 8.33 -22.54
C GLY A 100 7.61 7.47 -21.72
N VAL A 101 8.91 7.58 -21.95
CA VAL A 101 9.93 6.75 -21.28
C VAL A 101 9.93 6.95 -19.76
N ILE A 102 9.90 8.21 -19.30
CA ILE A 102 9.92 8.50 -17.87
C ILE A 102 8.64 8.00 -17.22
N LEU A 103 7.50 8.21 -17.84
CA LEU A 103 6.21 7.75 -17.32
C LEU A 103 6.16 6.22 -17.20
N ARG A 104 6.67 5.50 -18.21
CA ARG A 104 6.74 4.04 -18.17
C ARG A 104 7.69 3.53 -17.09
N ALA A 105 8.84 4.16 -16.93
CA ALA A 105 9.79 3.82 -15.88
C ALA A 105 9.16 4.04 -14.49
N LEU A 106 8.50 5.18 -14.28
CA LEU A 106 7.82 5.48 -13.02
C LEU A 106 6.73 4.45 -12.71
N ASN A 107 5.94 4.06 -13.70
CA ASN A 107 4.93 3.03 -13.56
C ASN A 107 5.54 1.69 -13.14
N PHE A 108 6.64 1.29 -13.77
CA PHE A 108 7.35 0.06 -13.46
C PHE A 108 7.88 0.04 -12.02
N ILE A 109 8.59 1.09 -11.60
CA ILE A 109 9.16 1.12 -10.24
C ILE A 109 8.08 1.22 -9.16
N THR A 110 6.98 1.92 -9.45
CA THR A 110 5.85 2.02 -8.51
C THR A 110 5.19 0.66 -8.32
N LYS A 111 4.94 -0.08 -9.39
CA LYS A 111 4.40 -1.45 -9.30
C LYS A 111 5.31 -2.37 -8.51
N SER A 112 6.61 -2.31 -8.76
CA SER A 112 7.60 -3.13 -8.05
C SER A 112 7.62 -2.81 -6.56
N ALA A 113 7.57 -1.53 -6.19
CA ALA A 113 7.55 -1.09 -4.81
C ALA A 113 6.29 -1.58 -4.08
N VAL A 114 5.12 -1.45 -4.71
CA VAL A 114 3.84 -1.90 -4.13
C VAL A 114 3.83 -3.42 -3.97
N ASN A 115 4.25 -4.16 -4.98
CA ASN A 115 4.28 -5.62 -4.92
C ASN A 115 5.20 -6.13 -3.81
N THR A 116 6.32 -5.43 -3.59
CA THR A 116 7.25 -5.77 -2.50
C THR A 116 6.67 -5.42 -1.14
N GLN A 117 6.11 -4.23 -1.00
CA GLN A 117 5.61 -3.71 0.29
C GLN A 117 4.38 -4.48 0.78
N PHE A 118 3.46 -4.81 -0.09
CA PHE A 118 2.17 -5.41 0.27
C PHE A 118 2.02 -6.85 -0.18
N LYS A 119 3.03 -7.42 -0.85
CA LYS A 119 2.95 -8.77 -1.42
C LYS A 119 1.71 -8.94 -2.32
N GLN A 120 1.34 -7.86 -2.99
CA GLN A 120 0.18 -7.79 -3.87
C GLN A 120 0.62 -7.44 -5.28
N ARG A 121 0.04 -8.12 -6.26
CA ARG A 121 0.31 -7.85 -7.67
C ARG A 121 -0.65 -6.77 -8.19
N ILE A 122 -0.08 -5.75 -8.78
CA ILE A 122 -0.84 -4.65 -9.37
C ILE A 122 -0.58 -4.55 -10.86
#